data_d4538d0741246ff26280b2dcd1b6b501
#
_entry.id   d4538d0741246ff26280b2dcd1b6b501
#
_cell.length_a   1.000
_cell.length_b   1.000
_cell.length_c   1.000
_cell.angle_alpha   90.00
_cell.angle_beta   90.00
_cell.angle_gamma   90.00
#
_symmetry.space_group_name_H-M   'P 1'
#
loop_
_entity.id
_entity.type
_entity.pdbx_description
1 polymer ?
#
loop_
_entity_poly.entity_id
_entity_poly.type
_entity_poly.pdbx_seq_one_letter_code
_entity_poly.pdbx_strand_id
1 'polypeptide(L)'
;MKFAAIDIGSNAVRLIFINVYETPTGPQFVKDAMYRVALRLGEEAFLKGKISKPKEAEMLSTMKAFKHLIDIHKPVQVMACATSAMRDAKNGKEIVEKIYKKTGIQIQIISGLKEAELIL
;
A
#
# COMPACT_ATOMS: atom_id res chain seq x y z
N MET A 1 -2.63 17.54 10.75
CA MET A 1 -2.03 16.21 11.01
C MET A 1 -1.79 15.50 9.68
N LYS A 2 -0.63 14.90 9.53
CA LYS A 2 -0.27 14.19 8.30
C LYS A 2 -0.46 12.68 8.47
N PHE A 3 -1.14 12.07 7.52
CA PHE A 3 -1.35 10.62 7.45
C PHE A 3 -0.74 10.07 6.17
N ALA A 4 -0.33 8.81 6.22
CA ALA A 4 0.16 8.11 5.05
C ALA A 4 -0.72 6.89 4.78
N ALA A 5 -1.01 6.66 3.51
CA ALA A 5 -1.75 5.47 3.06
C ALA A 5 -0.99 4.80 1.94
N ILE A 6 -0.85 3.48 2.05
CA ILE A 6 -0.26 2.66 1.00
C ILE A 6 -1.34 1.74 0.46
N ASP A 7 -1.50 1.75 -0.86
CA ASP A 7 -2.49 0.94 -1.56
C ASP A 7 -1.75 0.03 -2.54
N ILE A 8 -1.78 -1.27 -2.28
CA ILE A 8 -1.15 -2.26 -3.15
C ILE A 8 -2.24 -2.86 -4.04
N GLY A 9 -2.38 -2.27 -5.23
CA GLY A 9 -3.36 -2.71 -6.21
C GLY A 9 -2.79 -3.69 -7.22
N SER A 10 -3.65 -4.19 -8.10
CA SER A 10 -3.26 -5.13 -9.14
C SER A 10 -2.37 -4.51 -10.22
N ASN A 11 -2.54 -3.22 -10.48
CA ASN A 11 -1.77 -2.51 -11.51
C ASN A 11 -0.63 -1.71 -10.90
N ALA A 12 -0.91 -0.95 -9.86
CA ALA A 12 0.08 -0.05 -9.26
C ALA A 12 0.06 -0.11 -7.75
N VAL A 13 1.20 0.21 -7.16
CA VAL A 13 1.34 0.42 -5.72
C VAL A 13 1.48 1.91 -5.50
N ARG A 14 0.69 2.48 -4.59
CA ARG A 14 0.67 3.93 -4.35
C ARG A 14 0.93 4.23 -2.89
N LEU A 15 1.69 5.31 -2.67
CA LEU A 15 1.88 5.89 -1.34
C LEU A 15 1.36 7.32 -1.40
N ILE A 16 0.41 7.64 -0.54
CA ILE A 16 -0.23 8.95 -0.51
C ILE A 16 -0.04 9.57 0.87
N PHE A 17 0.41 10.82 0.91
CA PHE A 17 0.48 11.62 2.13
C PHE A 17 -0.65 12.65 2.10
N ILE A 18 -1.42 12.68 3.18
CA ILE A 18 -2.60 13.55 3.29
C ILE A 18 -2.48 14.36 4.57
N ASN A 19 -2.64 15.68 4.45
CA ASN A 19 -2.78 16.56 5.60
C ASN A 19 -4.26 16.73 5.93
N VAL A 20 -4.59 16.65 7.21
CA VAL A 20 -5.94 16.88 7.70
C VAL A 20 -5.92 18.15 8.55
N TYR A 21 -6.73 19.12 8.15
CA TYR A 21 -6.86 20.39 8.83
C TYR A 21 -8.26 20.51 9.43
N GLU A 22 -8.33 20.94 10.70
CA GLU A 22 -9.61 21.25 11.31
C GLU A 22 -10.06 22.63 10.87
N THR A 23 -11.28 22.73 10.39
CA THR A 23 -11.89 24.00 9.98
C THR A 23 -13.25 24.17 10.68
N PRO A 24 -13.80 25.41 10.72
CA PRO A 24 -15.12 25.62 11.33
C PRO A 24 -16.23 24.78 10.71
N THR A 25 -16.09 24.34 9.46
CA THR A 25 -17.08 23.51 8.76
C THR A 25 -16.74 22.03 8.80
N GLY A 26 -15.69 21.61 9.55
CA GLY A 26 -15.27 20.23 9.69
C GLY A 26 -13.85 20.00 9.19
N PRO A 27 -13.37 18.74 9.18
CA PRO A 27 -12.01 18.44 8.73
C PRO A 27 -11.89 18.60 7.21
N GLN A 28 -10.75 19.16 6.80
CA GLN A 28 -10.40 19.30 5.38
C GLN A 28 -9.20 18.44 5.07
N PHE A 29 -9.28 17.67 3.98
CA PHE A 29 -8.25 16.75 3.54
C PHE A 29 -7.51 17.34 2.34
N VAL A 30 -6.19 17.49 2.45
CA VAL A 30 -5.37 18.04 1.38
C VAL A 30 -4.26 17.06 1.06
N LYS A 31 -4.21 16.61 -0.19
CA LYS A 31 -3.14 15.72 -0.65
C LYS A 31 -1.83 16.49 -0.65
N ASP A 32 -0.83 15.96 0.07
CA ASP A 32 0.49 16.57 0.15
C ASP A 32 1.43 16.01 -0.91
N ALA A 33 1.44 14.69 -1.07
CA ALA A 33 2.29 14.02 -2.05
C ALA A 33 1.71 12.67 -2.42
N MET A 34 2.01 12.19 -3.63
CA MET A 34 1.63 10.85 -4.07
C MET A 34 2.76 10.26 -4.90
N TYR A 35 3.09 9.00 -4.61
CA TYR A 35 4.10 8.23 -5.32
C TYR A 35 3.45 6.96 -5.86
N ARG A 36 3.69 6.65 -7.12
CA ARG A 36 3.06 5.52 -7.79
C ARG A 36 4.12 4.69 -8.51
N VAL A 37 4.08 3.38 -8.29
CA VAL A 37 4.98 2.43 -8.97
C VAL A 37 4.13 1.36 -9.64
N ALA A 38 4.23 1.21 -10.95
CA ALA A 38 3.44 0.26 -11.72
C ALA A 38 4.11 -1.12 -11.68
N LEU A 39 3.85 -1.89 -10.63
CA LEU A 39 4.40 -3.23 -10.47
C LEU A 39 3.63 -4.31 -11.23
N ARG A 40 2.36 -4.05 -11.56
CA ARG A 40 1.50 -4.97 -12.32
C ARG A 40 1.40 -6.36 -11.71
N LEU A 41 1.16 -6.40 -10.40
CA LEU A 41 1.09 -7.65 -9.65
C LEU A 41 -0.03 -8.57 -10.13
N GLY A 42 -1.12 -7.99 -10.65
CA GLY A 42 -2.27 -8.74 -11.13
C GLY A 42 -1.96 -9.65 -12.31
N GLU A 43 -1.01 -9.28 -13.15
CA GLU A 43 -0.63 -10.11 -14.29
C GLU A 43 -0.19 -11.51 -13.86
N GLU A 44 0.66 -11.59 -12.86
CA GLU A 44 1.15 -12.87 -12.34
C GLU A 44 0.15 -13.54 -11.41
N ALA A 45 -0.45 -12.77 -10.51
CA ALA A 45 -1.37 -13.32 -9.52
C ALA A 45 -2.56 -13.99 -10.17
N PHE A 46 -3.15 -13.38 -11.21
CA PHE A 46 -4.34 -13.90 -11.86
C PHE A 46 -4.02 -14.99 -12.89
N LEU A 47 -2.89 -14.91 -13.58
CA LEU A 47 -2.52 -15.89 -14.59
C LEU A 47 -1.81 -17.11 -14.01
N LYS A 48 -0.94 -16.91 -13.02
CA LYS A 48 -0.11 -17.97 -12.44
C LYS A 48 -0.51 -18.38 -11.03
N GLY A 49 -1.38 -17.62 -10.40
CA GLY A 49 -1.83 -17.89 -9.03
C GLY A 49 -0.82 -17.55 -7.95
N LYS A 50 0.33 -16.99 -8.33
CA LYS A 50 1.35 -16.58 -7.37
C LYS A 50 2.23 -15.49 -7.96
N ILE A 51 2.93 -14.77 -7.08
CA ILE A 51 3.86 -13.70 -7.46
C ILE A 51 5.26 -14.30 -7.53
N SER A 52 5.97 -14.05 -8.65
CA SER A 52 7.30 -14.58 -8.89
C SER A 52 8.34 -13.95 -7.97
N LYS A 53 9.49 -14.61 -7.83
CA LYS A 53 10.60 -14.08 -7.03
C LYS A 53 11.11 -12.73 -7.51
N PRO A 54 11.31 -12.51 -8.83
CA PRO A 54 11.69 -11.17 -9.30
C PRO A 54 10.67 -10.09 -8.96
N LYS A 55 9.38 -10.40 -9.08
CA LYS A 55 8.32 -9.43 -8.76
C LYS A 55 8.25 -9.17 -7.25
N GLU A 56 8.44 -10.21 -6.45
CA GLU A 56 8.52 -10.07 -4.99
C GLU A 56 9.69 -9.13 -4.61
N ALA A 57 10.83 -9.27 -5.27
CA ALA A 57 11.99 -8.40 -5.03
C ALA A 57 11.69 -6.95 -5.40
N GLU A 58 10.96 -6.71 -6.50
CA GLU A 58 10.53 -5.38 -6.89
C GLU A 58 9.59 -4.77 -5.84
N MET A 59 8.65 -5.58 -5.33
CA MET A 59 7.76 -5.14 -4.26
C MET A 59 8.54 -4.72 -3.02
N LEU A 60 9.49 -5.55 -2.61
CA LEU A 60 10.27 -5.29 -1.41
C LEU A 60 11.08 -4.00 -1.58
N SER A 61 11.70 -3.79 -2.75
CA SER A 61 12.43 -2.56 -3.04
C SER A 61 11.51 -1.34 -3.00
N THR A 62 10.31 -1.46 -3.56
CA THR A 62 9.30 -0.39 -3.54
C THR A 62 8.92 -0.04 -2.11
N MET A 63 8.68 -1.04 -1.28
CA MET A 63 8.29 -0.82 0.11
C MET A 63 9.41 -0.20 0.93
N LYS A 64 10.66 -0.58 0.65
CA LYS A 64 11.83 0.07 1.28
C LYS A 64 11.92 1.55 0.90
N ALA A 65 11.69 1.86 -0.37
CA ALA A 65 11.66 3.25 -0.84
C ALA A 65 10.55 4.03 -0.14
N PHE A 66 9.36 3.44 -0.03
CA PHE A 66 8.24 4.06 0.67
C PHE A 66 8.55 4.29 2.14
N LYS A 67 9.25 3.36 2.78
CA LYS A 67 9.66 3.52 4.17
C LYS A 67 10.57 4.72 4.34
N HIS A 68 11.51 4.94 3.41
CA HIS A 68 12.37 6.12 3.44
C HIS A 68 11.56 7.42 3.29
N LEU A 69 10.57 7.42 2.39
CA LEU A 69 9.69 8.57 2.22
C LEU A 69 8.85 8.84 3.47
N ILE A 70 8.36 7.78 4.10
CA ILE A 70 7.61 7.87 5.36
C ILE A 70 8.48 8.48 6.45
N ASP A 71 9.74 8.07 6.52
CA ASP A 71 10.69 8.62 7.51
C ASP A 71 10.94 10.11 7.30
N ILE A 72 10.92 10.58 6.05
CA ILE A 72 11.08 11.99 5.71
C ILE A 72 9.83 12.79 6.08
N HIS A 73 8.65 12.29 5.68
CA HIS A 73 7.38 12.99 5.87
C HIS A 73 6.88 12.95 7.31
N LYS A 74 7.26 11.93 8.07
CA LYS A 74 6.90 11.75 9.49
C LYS A 74 5.39 11.84 9.75
N PRO A 75 4.57 11.01 9.07
CA PRO A 75 3.13 11.00 9.35
C PRO A 75 2.85 10.48 10.76
N VAL A 76 1.71 10.89 11.32
CA VAL A 76 1.30 10.41 12.65
C VAL A 76 0.79 8.98 12.58
N GLN A 77 0.36 8.52 11.41
CA GLN A 77 -0.14 7.16 11.24
C GLN A 77 0.06 6.72 9.80
N VAL A 78 0.35 5.43 9.63
CA VAL A 78 0.50 4.79 8.31
C VAL A 78 -0.51 3.65 8.23
N MET A 79 -1.30 3.65 7.15
CA MET A 79 -2.21 2.55 6.85
C MET A 79 -1.79 1.93 5.52
N ALA A 80 -1.65 0.61 5.47
CA ALA A 80 -1.24 -0.10 4.26
C ALA A 80 -2.22 -1.24 3.98
N CYS A 81 -2.79 -1.24 2.78
CA CYS A 81 -3.79 -2.22 2.36
C CYS A 81 -3.39 -2.84 1.02
N ALA A 82 -3.69 -4.13 0.86
CA ALA A 82 -3.52 -4.84 -0.39
C ALA A 82 -4.84 -5.47 -0.81
N THR A 83 -5.11 -5.46 -2.10
CA THR A 83 -6.40 -5.88 -2.64
C THR A 83 -6.28 -7.17 -3.45
N SER A 84 -6.96 -7.27 -4.58
CA SER A 84 -7.20 -8.52 -5.30
C SER A 84 -5.95 -9.32 -5.65
N ALA A 85 -4.89 -8.69 -6.14
CA ALA A 85 -3.69 -9.43 -6.55
C ALA A 85 -3.05 -10.18 -5.37
N MET A 86 -2.89 -9.50 -4.24
CA MET A 86 -2.30 -10.12 -3.05
C MET A 86 -3.23 -11.13 -2.42
N ARG A 87 -4.54 -10.88 -2.48
CA ARG A 87 -5.55 -11.81 -1.97
C ARG A 87 -5.56 -13.10 -2.78
N ASP A 88 -5.47 -13.01 -4.10
CA ASP A 88 -5.56 -14.16 -4.99
C ASP A 88 -4.25 -14.92 -5.17
N ALA A 89 -3.12 -14.31 -4.86
CA ALA A 89 -1.83 -14.97 -4.95
C ALA A 89 -1.63 -15.94 -3.78
N LYS A 90 -1.20 -17.16 -4.08
CA LYS A 90 -0.99 -18.19 -3.05
C LYS A 90 0.06 -17.76 -2.02
N ASN A 91 1.07 -17.02 -2.45
CA ASN A 91 2.14 -16.54 -1.59
C ASN A 91 1.94 -15.10 -1.11
N GLY A 92 0.73 -14.55 -1.24
CA GLY A 92 0.45 -13.16 -0.84
C GLY A 92 0.73 -12.90 0.64
N LYS A 93 0.24 -13.78 1.52
CA LYS A 93 0.44 -13.63 2.97
C LYS A 93 1.92 -13.73 3.34
N GLU A 94 2.65 -14.63 2.71
CA GLU A 94 4.08 -14.80 2.94
C GLU A 94 4.86 -13.53 2.57
N ILE A 95 4.49 -12.92 1.44
CA ILE A 95 5.13 -11.67 0.98
C ILE A 95 4.83 -10.53 1.96
N VAL A 96 3.60 -10.44 2.44
CA VAL A 96 3.21 -9.43 3.44
C VAL A 96 4.06 -9.55 4.70
N GLU A 97 4.29 -10.77 5.17
CA GLU A 97 5.13 -11.01 6.35
C GLU A 97 6.59 -10.61 6.10
N LYS A 98 7.13 -10.91 4.93
CA LYS A 98 8.49 -10.53 4.55
C LYS A 98 8.65 -9.01 4.52
N ILE A 99 7.67 -8.31 3.96
CA ILE A 99 7.68 -6.85 3.91
C ILE A 99 7.69 -6.28 5.33
N TYR A 100 6.85 -6.81 6.21
CA TYR A 100 6.81 -6.36 7.60
C TYR A 100 8.18 -6.55 8.29
N LYS A 101 8.79 -7.71 8.11
CA LYS A 101 10.09 -8.00 8.73
C LYS A 101 11.19 -7.07 8.23
N LYS A 102 11.14 -6.68 6.96
CA LYS A 102 12.19 -5.85 6.35
C LYS A 102 11.96 -4.36 6.50
N THR A 103 10.72 -3.91 6.60
CA THR A 103 10.38 -2.47 6.58
C THR A 103 9.61 -2.00 7.81
N GLY A 104 9.00 -2.90 8.55
CA GLY A 104 8.09 -2.54 9.63
C GLY A 104 6.70 -2.13 9.16
N ILE A 105 6.45 -2.12 7.85
CA ILE A 105 5.14 -1.75 7.30
C ILE A 105 4.21 -2.96 7.36
N GLN A 106 3.12 -2.83 8.12
CA GLN A 106 2.12 -3.87 8.27
C GLN A 106 1.05 -3.69 7.20
N ILE A 107 0.94 -4.65 6.30
CA ILE A 107 -0.02 -4.62 5.20
C ILE A 107 -1.21 -5.50 5.55
N GLN A 108 -2.43 -4.95 5.40
CA GLN A 108 -3.67 -5.71 5.54
C GLN A 108 -4.17 -6.13 4.17
N ILE A 109 -4.40 -7.43 3.99
CA ILE A 109 -5.06 -7.92 2.77
C ILE A 109 -6.55 -7.81 3.00
N ILE A 110 -7.25 -7.02 2.17
CA ILE A 110 -8.66 -6.72 2.36
C ILE A 110 -9.53 -7.33 1.26
N SER A 111 -10.80 -7.57 1.60
CA SER A 111 -11.80 -8.04 0.63
C SER A 111 -12.29 -6.88 -0.23
N GLY A 112 -12.90 -7.18 -1.38
CA GLY A 112 -13.47 -6.15 -2.24
C GLY A 112 -14.51 -5.29 -1.54
N LEU A 113 -15.30 -5.89 -0.63
CA LEU A 113 -16.29 -5.13 0.14
C LEU A 113 -15.62 -4.13 1.07
N LYS A 114 -14.57 -4.55 1.76
CA LYS A 114 -13.84 -3.69 2.67
C LYS A 114 -13.08 -2.59 1.92
N GLU A 115 -12.60 -2.90 0.71
CA GLU A 115 -11.98 -1.93 -0.17
C GLU A 115 -12.97 -0.81 -0.52
N ALA A 116 -14.21 -1.16 -0.83
CA ALA A 116 -15.25 -0.17 -1.12
C ALA A 116 -15.54 0.72 0.09
N GLU A 117 -15.53 0.17 1.29
CA GLU A 117 -15.72 0.93 2.52
C GLU A 117 -14.60 1.95 2.75
N LEU A 118 -13.36 1.59 2.40
CA LEU A 118 -12.22 2.48 2.59
C LEU A 118 -12.17 3.64 1.57
N ILE A 119 -12.74 3.42 0.39
CA ILE A 119 -12.80 4.45 -0.65
C ILE A 119 -13.89 5.47 -0.33
N LEU A 120 -14.94 5.05 0.29
CA LEU A 120 -16.06 5.91 0.67
C LEU A 120 -15.80 6.62 1.99
#